data_82ca963c46393c778acb1bf4d0be07e9
#
_entry.id   82ca963c46393c778acb1bf4d0be07e9
#
_cell.length_a   1.000
_cell.length_b   1.000
_cell.length_c   1.000
_cell.angle_alpha   90.00
_cell.angle_beta   90.00
_cell.angle_gamma   90.00
#
_symmetry.space_group_name_H-M   'P 1'
#
loop_
_entity.id
_entity.type
_entity.pdbx_description
1 polymer ?
#
loop_
_entity_poly.entity_id
_entity_poly.type
_entity_poly.pdbx_seq_one_letter_code
_entity_poly.pdbx_strand_id
1 'polypeptide(L)'
;MKATEFLVHAAKKYRSHFIFLSTDFIFDGENGPYQEDDLPAPLSIYGHSKLKGEKIVMDSGLDRWAIARTIIVYGIAPGLSRSNVVLWAKNALEKGDPIKVVDDQWRMPTLAEDLAAGCIAIAKRGATGIYHLSGPDGMSILELVRRVGKFFGLDTSSVSPIKSASLGQPAARPPRTGFILEKAKRDLGYAPRSFEEGLAVLRDQLAALSDRPKA
;
A
#
# COMPACT_ATOMS: atom_id res chain seq x y z
N MET A 1 -4.41 -6.74 17.56
CA MET A 1 -3.46 -7.22 18.57
C MET A 1 -3.70 -8.69 18.93
N LYS A 2 -4.80 -9.06 19.59
CA LYS A 2 -5.09 -10.48 19.89
C LYS A 2 -4.91 -11.41 18.68
N ALA A 3 -5.39 -11.02 17.48
CA ALA A 3 -5.20 -11.83 16.27
C ALA A 3 -3.72 -12.05 15.92
N THR A 4 -2.87 -11.02 16.02
CA THR A 4 -1.43 -11.15 15.75
C THR A 4 -0.79 -12.10 16.77
N GLU A 5 -1.12 -11.98 18.05
CA GLU A 5 -0.62 -12.88 19.11
C GLU A 5 -1.00 -14.34 18.85
N PHE A 6 -2.25 -14.61 18.47
CA PHE A 6 -2.71 -15.96 18.12
C PHE A 6 -1.97 -16.53 16.90
N LEU A 7 -1.79 -15.72 15.86
CA LEU A 7 -1.08 -16.15 14.64
C LEU A 7 0.40 -16.39 14.90
N VAL A 8 1.05 -15.55 15.70
CA VAL A 8 2.44 -15.73 16.14
C VAL A 8 2.57 -17.03 16.95
N HIS A 9 1.65 -17.28 17.91
CA HIS A 9 1.65 -18.52 18.67
C HIS A 9 1.51 -19.76 17.75
N ALA A 10 0.60 -19.71 16.80
CA ALA A 10 0.43 -20.79 15.82
C ALA A 10 1.70 -20.97 14.96
N ALA A 11 2.28 -19.88 14.46
CA ALA A 11 3.52 -19.91 13.67
C ALA A 11 4.67 -20.55 14.46
N LYS A 12 4.79 -20.23 15.75
CA LYS A 12 5.78 -20.84 16.65
C LYS A 12 5.55 -22.34 16.83
N LYS A 13 4.30 -22.74 17.10
CA LYS A 13 3.91 -24.16 17.26
C LYS A 13 4.26 -24.99 16.02
N TYR A 14 4.02 -24.45 14.82
CA TYR A 14 4.23 -25.16 13.55
C TYR A 14 5.55 -24.84 12.87
N ARG A 15 6.44 -24.07 13.52
CA ARG A 15 7.74 -23.61 12.98
C ARG A 15 7.62 -22.96 11.60
N SER A 16 6.53 -22.20 11.41
CA SER A 16 6.23 -21.55 10.13
C SER A 16 7.01 -20.24 9.97
N HIS A 17 7.35 -19.87 8.74
CA HIS A 17 7.81 -18.53 8.44
C HIS A 17 6.62 -17.56 8.50
N PHE A 18 6.65 -16.58 9.38
CA PHE A 18 5.56 -15.64 9.60
C PHE A 18 5.85 -14.31 8.91
N ILE A 19 5.00 -13.92 7.96
CA ILE A 19 5.10 -12.63 7.26
C ILE A 19 3.95 -11.74 7.71
N PHE A 20 4.27 -10.61 8.33
CA PHE A 20 3.30 -9.62 8.82
C PHE A 20 3.21 -8.44 7.85
N LEU A 21 2.02 -8.18 7.28
CA LEU A 21 1.80 -6.99 6.47
C LEU A 21 1.60 -5.77 7.38
N SER A 22 2.43 -4.75 7.19
CA SER A 22 2.37 -3.48 7.89
C SER A 22 2.16 -2.31 6.91
N THR A 23 2.33 -1.08 7.36
CA THR A 23 1.91 0.12 6.65
C THR A 23 2.92 1.26 6.84
N ASP A 24 2.91 2.21 5.91
CA ASP A 24 3.58 3.51 6.01
C ASP A 24 3.03 4.41 7.13
N PHE A 25 1.80 4.17 7.61
CA PHE A 25 1.17 4.96 8.68
C PHE A 25 1.80 4.77 10.07
N ILE A 26 2.84 3.94 10.17
CA ILE A 26 3.70 3.90 11.36
C ILE A 26 4.65 5.09 11.45
N PHE A 27 4.80 5.87 10.38
CA PHE A 27 5.61 7.09 10.33
C PHE A 27 4.75 8.35 10.36
N ASP A 28 5.33 9.47 10.80
CA ASP A 28 4.68 10.78 10.88
C ASP A 28 4.53 11.50 9.53
N GLY A 29 5.39 11.19 8.56
CA GLY A 29 5.40 11.80 7.24
C GLY A 29 6.24 13.09 7.15
N GLU A 30 7.04 13.41 8.14
CA GLU A 30 7.87 14.63 8.17
C GLU A 30 9.16 14.45 7.33
N ASN A 31 9.75 13.25 7.35
CA ASN A 31 11.07 12.97 6.80
C ASN A 31 11.10 11.89 5.69
N GLY A 32 9.95 11.54 5.10
CA GLY A 32 9.91 10.54 4.02
C GLY A 32 10.63 10.98 2.73
N PRO A 33 11.12 10.03 1.90
CA PRO A 33 10.91 8.58 2.01
C PRO A 33 11.76 7.92 3.09
N TYR A 34 11.23 6.86 3.71
CA TYR A 34 11.80 6.18 4.88
C TYR A 34 12.56 4.91 4.51
N GLN A 35 13.59 4.61 5.31
CA GLN A 35 14.30 3.32 5.36
C GLN A 35 13.69 2.41 6.42
N GLU A 36 14.05 1.12 6.40
CA GLU A 36 13.49 0.12 7.30
C GLU A 36 13.87 0.34 8.78
N ASP A 37 14.99 0.97 9.05
CA ASP A 37 15.54 1.30 10.37
C ASP A 37 15.15 2.68 10.90
N ASP A 38 14.45 3.49 10.09
CA ASP A 38 13.93 4.77 10.57
C ASP A 38 12.93 4.59 11.72
N LEU A 39 12.98 5.51 12.68
CA LEU A 39 12.15 5.44 13.88
C LEU A 39 10.67 5.69 13.56
N PRO A 40 9.77 4.76 13.92
CA PRO A 40 8.34 4.97 13.78
C PRO A 40 7.78 6.04 14.71
N ALA A 41 6.88 6.89 14.19
CA ALA A 41 6.16 7.93 14.92
C ALA A 41 4.68 8.02 14.44
N PRO A 42 3.83 7.02 14.71
CA PRO A 42 2.48 6.97 14.18
C PRO A 42 1.57 8.08 14.70
N LEU A 43 0.79 8.72 13.82
CA LEU A 43 -0.15 9.80 14.14
C LEU A 43 -1.59 9.32 14.41
N SER A 44 -1.92 8.08 14.12
CA SER A 44 -3.28 7.56 14.17
C SER A 44 -3.40 6.27 14.98
N ILE A 45 -4.61 5.96 15.48
CA ILE A 45 -4.91 4.69 16.15
C ILE A 45 -4.55 3.50 15.26
N TYR A 46 -4.82 3.60 13.95
CA TYR A 46 -4.44 2.57 12.99
C TYR A 46 -2.92 2.37 12.94
N GLY A 47 -2.15 3.44 12.79
CA GLY A 47 -0.68 3.39 12.79
C GLY A 47 -0.12 2.78 14.08
N HIS A 48 -0.59 3.24 15.24
CA HIS A 48 -0.23 2.67 16.54
C HIS A 48 -0.56 1.18 16.64
N SER A 49 -1.74 0.76 16.15
CA SER A 49 -2.14 -0.65 16.13
C SER A 49 -1.22 -1.50 15.27
N LYS A 50 -0.83 -1.01 14.09
CA LYS A 50 0.09 -1.71 13.18
C LYS A 50 1.50 -1.79 13.78
N LEU A 51 2.02 -0.70 14.34
CA LEU A 51 3.32 -0.68 15.02
C LEU A 51 3.35 -1.65 16.21
N LYS A 52 2.28 -1.71 17.01
CA LYS A 52 2.19 -2.71 18.09
C LYS A 52 2.19 -4.14 17.53
N GLY A 53 1.55 -4.37 16.38
CA GLY A 53 1.63 -5.66 15.68
C GLY A 53 3.06 -6.01 15.26
N GLU A 54 3.82 -5.05 14.72
CA GLU A 54 5.25 -5.24 14.40
C GLU A 54 6.04 -5.64 15.63
N LYS A 55 5.86 -4.92 16.76
CA LYS A 55 6.55 -5.23 18.03
C LYS A 55 6.24 -6.65 18.52
N ILE A 56 4.96 -7.08 18.47
CA ILE A 56 4.58 -8.46 18.83
C ILE A 56 5.34 -9.49 17.98
N VAL A 57 5.53 -9.22 16.68
CA VAL A 57 6.26 -10.11 15.79
C VAL A 57 7.75 -10.11 16.11
N MET A 58 8.37 -8.95 16.28
CA MET A 58 9.79 -8.80 16.59
C MET A 58 10.16 -9.45 17.93
N ASP A 59 9.32 -9.27 18.94
CA ASP A 59 9.54 -9.77 20.30
C ASP A 59 9.07 -11.22 20.50
N SER A 60 8.57 -11.86 19.44
CA SER A 60 7.91 -13.18 19.53
C SER A 60 8.85 -14.33 19.82
N GLY A 61 10.14 -14.20 19.55
CA GLY A 61 11.10 -15.32 19.59
C GLY A 61 10.85 -16.36 18.48
N LEU A 62 10.23 -15.98 17.37
CA LEU A 62 10.14 -16.79 16.16
C LEU A 62 11.51 -16.85 15.47
N ASP A 63 11.95 -18.04 15.05
CA ASP A 63 13.21 -18.22 14.31
C ASP A 63 13.15 -17.53 12.92
N ARG A 64 11.96 -17.50 12.31
CA ARG A 64 11.75 -16.91 10.98
C ARG A 64 10.51 -16.03 10.96
N TRP A 65 10.73 -14.73 10.87
CA TRP A 65 9.68 -13.76 10.70
C TRP A 65 10.12 -12.64 9.75
N ALA A 66 9.16 -12.05 9.05
CA ALA A 66 9.38 -10.85 8.27
C ALA A 66 8.20 -9.88 8.44
N ILE A 67 8.49 -8.59 8.32
CA ILE A 67 7.50 -7.51 8.28
C ILE A 67 7.60 -6.88 6.90
N ALA A 68 6.52 -6.93 6.14
CA ALA A 68 6.39 -6.26 4.85
C ALA A 68 5.55 -4.98 5.04
N ARG A 69 6.21 -3.82 5.06
CA ARG A 69 5.56 -2.50 5.09
C ARG A 69 5.19 -2.09 3.67
N THR A 70 3.96 -1.63 3.47
CA THR A 70 3.45 -1.23 2.16
C THR A 70 2.65 0.08 2.21
N ILE A 71 2.37 0.68 1.06
CA ILE A 71 1.71 1.99 0.92
C ILE A 71 0.57 1.87 -0.10
N ILE A 72 -0.64 2.34 0.25
CA ILE A 72 -1.80 2.43 -0.66
C ILE A 72 -1.83 1.32 -1.71
N VAL A 73 -2.26 0.14 -1.33
CA VAL A 73 -2.35 -1.00 -2.25
C VAL A 73 -3.55 -0.81 -3.18
N TYR A 74 -3.31 -0.96 -4.49
CA TYR A 74 -4.35 -0.97 -5.51
C TYR A 74 -4.29 -2.25 -6.35
N GLY A 75 -5.40 -2.64 -6.89
CA GLY A 75 -5.56 -3.87 -7.67
C GLY A 75 -7.01 -4.30 -7.71
N ILE A 76 -7.28 -5.45 -8.28
CA ILE A 76 -8.61 -6.05 -8.35
C ILE A 76 -8.60 -7.39 -7.62
N ALA A 77 -9.62 -7.62 -6.79
CA ALA A 77 -9.89 -8.96 -6.28
C ALA A 77 -11.39 -9.26 -6.39
N PRO A 78 -11.77 -10.50 -6.76
CA PRO A 78 -13.17 -10.90 -6.77
C PRO A 78 -13.81 -10.71 -5.39
N GLY A 79 -15.01 -10.14 -5.36
CA GLY A 79 -15.76 -9.95 -4.11
C GLY A 79 -15.26 -8.82 -3.20
N LEU A 80 -14.36 -7.94 -3.66
CA LEU A 80 -13.98 -6.75 -2.90
C LEU A 80 -15.20 -5.82 -2.68
N SER A 81 -15.57 -5.66 -1.42
CA SER A 81 -16.66 -4.76 -1.00
C SER A 81 -16.25 -3.28 -0.99
N ARG A 82 -14.95 -2.99 -1.04
CA ARG A 82 -14.40 -1.62 -0.99
C ARG A 82 -13.55 -1.33 -2.21
N SER A 83 -13.80 -0.17 -2.83
CA SER A 83 -12.96 0.36 -3.90
C SER A 83 -11.62 0.85 -3.33
N ASN A 84 -10.51 0.64 -4.04
CA ASN A 84 -9.25 1.32 -3.78
C ASN A 84 -9.21 2.70 -4.45
N VAL A 85 -8.19 3.51 -4.12
CA VAL A 85 -8.09 4.89 -4.62
C VAL A 85 -8.04 4.98 -6.15
N VAL A 86 -7.42 4.02 -6.84
CA VAL A 86 -7.29 4.00 -8.31
C VAL A 86 -8.63 3.70 -8.96
N LEU A 87 -9.33 2.66 -8.50
CA LEU A 87 -10.68 2.31 -8.99
C LEU A 87 -11.69 3.40 -8.64
N TRP A 88 -11.59 4.01 -7.46
CA TRP A 88 -12.41 5.15 -7.09
C TRP A 88 -12.20 6.32 -8.05
N ALA A 89 -10.95 6.69 -8.32
CA ALA A 89 -10.62 7.79 -9.23
C ALA A 89 -11.15 7.52 -10.64
N LYS A 90 -10.88 6.31 -11.19
CA LYS A 90 -11.39 5.91 -12.50
C LYS A 90 -12.90 6.03 -12.57
N ASN A 91 -13.64 5.44 -11.62
CA ASN A 91 -15.10 5.45 -11.62
C ASN A 91 -15.70 6.87 -11.47
N ALA A 92 -15.08 7.73 -10.66
CA ALA A 92 -15.52 9.10 -10.49
C ALA A 92 -15.33 9.94 -11.77
N LEU A 93 -14.15 9.78 -12.41
CA LEU A 93 -13.85 10.46 -13.67
C LEU A 93 -14.74 9.97 -14.83
N GLU A 94 -15.07 8.68 -14.90
CA GLU A 94 -15.99 8.13 -15.91
C GLU A 94 -17.41 8.70 -15.80
N LYS A 95 -17.84 9.02 -14.58
CA LYS A 95 -19.15 9.67 -14.34
C LYS A 95 -19.14 11.17 -14.66
N GLY A 96 -17.96 11.78 -14.78
CA GLY A 96 -17.83 13.23 -14.93
C GLY A 96 -18.20 14.03 -13.68
N ASP A 97 -18.29 13.39 -12.51
CA ASP A 97 -18.64 14.05 -11.26
C ASP A 97 -17.51 15.02 -10.82
N PRO A 98 -17.84 16.23 -10.33
CA PRO A 98 -16.85 17.11 -9.71
C PRO A 98 -16.26 16.46 -8.47
N ILE A 99 -14.94 16.26 -8.44
CA ILE A 99 -14.25 15.66 -7.31
C ILE A 99 -13.20 16.59 -6.70
N LYS A 100 -13.18 16.63 -5.36
CA LYS A 100 -12.16 17.36 -4.59
C LYS A 100 -11.12 16.38 -4.09
N VAL A 101 -9.85 16.63 -4.39
CA VAL A 101 -8.75 15.70 -4.09
C VAL A 101 -7.64 16.43 -3.34
N VAL A 102 -7.12 15.79 -2.29
CA VAL A 102 -6.03 16.38 -1.50
C VAL A 102 -4.73 16.44 -2.32
N ASP A 103 -4.06 17.58 -2.28
CA ASP A 103 -2.78 17.84 -2.97
C ASP A 103 -1.56 17.85 -2.05
N ASP A 104 -1.81 17.78 -0.72
CA ASP A 104 -0.81 17.85 0.34
C ASP A 104 -0.53 16.49 1.01
N GLN A 105 -1.00 15.39 0.42
CA GLN A 105 -0.66 14.03 0.81
C GLN A 105 0.11 13.32 -0.31
N TRP A 106 1.35 12.90 -0.01
CA TRP A 106 2.24 12.21 -0.94
C TRP A 106 2.40 10.74 -0.57
N ARG A 107 2.33 9.86 -1.58
CA ARG A 107 2.39 8.40 -1.40
C ARG A 107 3.15 7.74 -2.56
N MET A 108 3.56 6.49 -2.34
CA MET A 108 4.09 5.59 -3.36
C MET A 108 3.13 4.40 -3.53
N PRO A 109 2.12 4.49 -4.43
CA PRO A 109 1.09 3.47 -4.59
C PRO A 109 1.66 2.12 -4.99
N THR A 110 1.14 1.04 -4.42
CA THR A 110 1.64 -0.32 -4.60
C THR A 110 0.64 -1.16 -5.37
N LEU A 111 1.04 -1.74 -6.49
CA LEU A 111 0.24 -2.76 -7.16
C LEU A 111 0.16 -4.03 -6.30
N ALA A 112 -1.02 -4.61 -6.16
CA ALA A 112 -1.24 -5.78 -5.30
C ALA A 112 -0.40 -7.00 -5.73
N GLU A 113 -0.22 -7.20 -7.03
CA GLU A 113 0.61 -8.25 -7.61
C GLU A 113 2.09 -8.07 -7.27
N ASP A 114 2.59 -6.83 -7.25
CA ASP A 114 3.98 -6.55 -6.88
C ASP A 114 4.20 -6.77 -5.38
N LEU A 115 3.25 -6.36 -4.53
CA LEU A 115 3.28 -6.67 -3.11
C LEU A 115 3.30 -8.18 -2.88
N ALA A 116 2.43 -8.92 -3.59
CA ALA A 116 2.39 -10.38 -3.50
C ALA A 116 3.70 -11.01 -3.95
N ALA A 117 4.29 -10.54 -5.05
CA ALA A 117 5.60 -11.00 -5.53
C ALA A 117 6.69 -10.77 -4.48
N GLY A 118 6.71 -9.60 -3.82
CA GLY A 118 7.62 -9.30 -2.72
C GLY A 118 7.45 -10.25 -1.53
N CYS A 119 6.21 -10.50 -1.10
CA CYS A 119 5.91 -11.45 -0.03
C CYS A 119 6.33 -12.89 -0.39
N ILE A 120 6.09 -13.32 -1.63
CA ILE A 120 6.52 -14.63 -2.13
C ILE A 120 8.06 -14.71 -2.15
N ALA A 121 8.76 -13.64 -2.55
CA ALA A 121 10.21 -13.60 -2.54
C ALA A 121 10.77 -13.73 -1.11
N ILE A 122 10.17 -13.03 -0.12
CA ILE A 122 10.49 -13.19 1.30
C ILE A 122 10.35 -14.67 1.71
N ALA A 123 9.22 -15.29 1.41
CA ALA A 123 8.94 -16.68 1.77
C ALA A 123 9.92 -17.66 1.11
N LYS A 124 10.14 -17.54 -0.21
CA LYS A 124 11.03 -18.43 -0.98
C LYS A 124 12.48 -18.34 -0.57
N ARG A 125 12.95 -17.14 -0.20
CA ARG A 125 14.33 -16.92 0.24
C ARG A 125 14.53 -17.19 1.74
N GLY A 126 13.47 -17.42 2.50
CA GLY A 126 13.52 -17.50 3.95
C GLY A 126 14.03 -16.20 4.59
N ALA A 127 13.80 -15.06 3.92
CA ALA A 127 14.30 -13.76 4.36
C ALA A 127 13.62 -13.29 5.64
N THR A 128 14.39 -12.72 6.57
CA THR A 128 13.92 -12.28 7.89
C THR A 128 14.15 -10.78 8.09
N GLY A 129 13.40 -10.20 9.02
CA GLY A 129 13.47 -8.77 9.34
C GLY A 129 12.43 -7.92 8.63
N ILE A 130 12.68 -6.62 8.52
CA ILE A 130 11.74 -5.65 7.96
C ILE A 130 12.10 -5.38 6.50
N TYR A 131 11.09 -5.32 5.63
CA TYR A 131 11.21 -4.98 4.22
C TYR A 131 10.16 -3.94 3.82
N HIS A 132 10.58 -2.94 3.06
CA HIS A 132 9.70 -1.98 2.43
C HIS A 132 9.31 -2.48 1.03
N LEU A 133 8.00 -2.65 0.80
CA LEU A 133 7.43 -3.12 -0.47
C LEU A 133 6.37 -2.13 -0.95
N SER A 134 6.78 -1.19 -1.82
CA SER A 134 5.86 -0.23 -2.46
C SER A 134 6.16 -0.13 -3.95
N GLY A 135 5.30 0.61 -4.68
CA GLY A 135 5.66 1.08 -6.02
C GLY A 135 6.84 2.05 -5.97
N PRO A 136 7.52 2.31 -7.09
CA PRO A 136 8.69 3.18 -7.15
C PRO A 136 8.34 4.67 -7.24
N ASP A 137 7.11 5.02 -7.63
CA ASP A 137 6.71 6.37 -7.99
C ASP A 137 6.07 7.12 -6.81
N GLY A 138 6.73 8.20 -6.37
CA GLY A 138 6.19 9.11 -5.35
C GLY A 138 5.34 10.21 -5.99
N MET A 139 4.08 10.36 -5.55
CA MET A 139 3.15 11.35 -6.08
C MET A 139 2.14 11.83 -5.05
N SER A 140 1.56 13.02 -5.24
CA SER A 140 0.40 13.46 -4.45
C SER A 140 -0.85 12.68 -4.86
N ILE A 141 -1.85 12.63 -3.97
CA ILE A 141 -3.14 11.98 -4.31
C ILE A 141 -3.81 12.70 -5.50
N LEU A 142 -3.67 14.03 -5.59
CA LEU A 142 -4.16 14.78 -6.75
C LEU A 142 -3.46 14.33 -8.05
N GLU A 143 -2.13 14.20 -8.03
CA GLU A 143 -1.36 13.73 -9.16
C GLU A 143 -1.75 12.29 -9.54
N LEU A 144 -1.94 11.41 -8.57
CA LEU A 144 -2.42 10.04 -8.79
C LEU A 144 -3.73 10.05 -9.59
N VAL A 145 -4.72 10.85 -9.18
CA VAL A 145 -6.02 10.95 -9.86
C VAL A 145 -5.86 11.46 -11.29
N ARG A 146 -5.01 12.48 -11.50
CA ARG A 146 -4.72 13.00 -12.84
C ARG A 146 -4.01 11.98 -13.74
N ARG A 147 -3.04 11.22 -13.19
CA ARG A 147 -2.36 10.14 -13.92
C ARG A 147 -3.32 9.02 -14.30
N VAL A 148 -4.26 8.66 -13.42
CA VAL A 148 -5.35 7.72 -13.75
C VAL A 148 -6.20 8.25 -14.90
N GLY A 149 -6.66 9.50 -14.83
CA GLY A 149 -7.43 10.13 -15.90
C GLY A 149 -6.68 10.12 -17.24
N LYS A 150 -5.43 10.57 -17.25
CA LYS A 150 -4.58 10.57 -18.44
C LYS A 150 -4.42 9.16 -19.03
N PHE A 151 -4.17 8.15 -18.20
CA PHE A 151 -3.96 6.78 -18.66
C PHE A 151 -5.21 6.17 -19.30
N PHE A 152 -6.39 6.43 -18.73
CA PHE A 152 -7.66 5.91 -19.26
C PHE A 152 -8.33 6.84 -20.27
N GLY A 153 -7.72 7.96 -20.65
CA GLY A 153 -8.30 8.94 -21.60
C GLY A 153 -9.53 9.65 -21.06
N LEU A 154 -9.61 9.85 -19.73
CA LEU A 154 -10.75 10.47 -19.05
C LEU A 154 -10.48 11.96 -18.79
N ASP A 155 -11.53 12.79 -18.86
CA ASP A 155 -11.44 14.21 -18.54
C ASP A 155 -11.17 14.43 -17.04
N THR A 156 -10.17 15.25 -16.75
CA THR A 156 -9.78 15.64 -15.38
C THR A 156 -10.08 17.11 -15.08
N SER A 157 -10.80 17.81 -15.93
CA SER A 157 -11.12 19.24 -15.76
C SER A 157 -11.98 19.53 -14.52
N SER A 158 -12.80 18.54 -14.12
CA SER A 158 -13.65 18.60 -12.92
C SER A 158 -12.91 18.31 -11.61
N VAL A 159 -11.60 17.95 -11.67
CA VAL A 159 -10.79 17.64 -10.50
C VAL A 159 -10.22 18.90 -9.88
N SER A 160 -10.62 19.24 -8.67
CA SER A 160 -10.12 20.41 -7.94
C SER A 160 -9.27 20.02 -6.72
N PRO A 161 -8.15 20.74 -6.49
CA PRO A 161 -7.31 20.49 -5.31
C PRO A 161 -7.99 21.02 -4.05
N ILE A 162 -7.75 20.28 -2.95
CA ILE A 162 -8.08 20.73 -1.57
C ILE A 162 -6.95 20.39 -0.63
N LYS A 163 -6.90 21.06 0.53
CA LYS A 163 -5.97 20.71 1.61
C LYS A 163 -6.58 19.71 2.58
N SER A 164 -5.78 18.80 3.10
CA SER A 164 -6.21 17.80 4.09
C SER A 164 -6.95 18.42 5.28
N ALA A 165 -6.51 19.59 5.74
CA ALA A 165 -7.15 20.31 6.84
C ALA A 165 -8.62 20.65 6.59
N SER A 166 -9.04 20.80 5.31
CA SER A 166 -10.43 21.13 4.95
C SER A 166 -11.36 19.91 4.94
N LEU A 167 -10.83 18.68 5.06
CA LEU A 167 -11.65 17.47 5.02
C LEU A 167 -12.31 17.10 6.35
N GLY A 168 -11.92 17.74 7.47
CA GLY A 168 -12.45 17.41 8.79
C GLY A 168 -12.30 15.94 9.17
N GLN A 169 -11.28 15.25 8.65
CA GLN A 169 -11.08 13.83 8.91
C GLN A 169 -10.72 13.60 10.37
N PRO A 170 -11.36 12.64 11.08
CA PRO A 170 -11.12 12.42 12.50
C PRO A 170 -9.73 11.83 12.80
N ALA A 171 -9.05 11.26 11.82
CA ALA A 171 -7.72 10.66 11.98
C ALA A 171 -6.66 11.48 11.22
N ALA A 172 -5.61 11.89 11.93
CA ALA A 172 -4.44 12.50 11.30
C ALA A 172 -3.78 11.52 10.31
N ARG A 173 -3.45 12.03 9.13
CA ARG A 173 -2.72 11.27 8.10
C ARG A 173 -1.35 11.90 7.89
N PRO A 174 -0.29 11.09 7.81
CA PRO A 174 1.03 11.60 7.48
C PRO A 174 1.02 12.41 6.18
N PRO A 175 1.61 13.60 6.12
CA PRO A 175 1.61 14.42 4.90
C PRO A 175 2.41 13.77 3.77
N ARG A 176 3.59 13.21 4.05
CA ARG A 176 4.46 12.65 3.04
C ARG A 176 5.07 11.33 3.49
N THR A 177 4.53 10.22 2.99
CA THR A 177 5.15 8.91 3.16
C THR A 177 5.65 8.36 1.83
N GLY A 178 6.74 7.60 1.90
CA GLY A 178 7.36 6.92 0.79
C GLY A 178 8.40 5.97 1.34
N PHE A 179 8.90 5.04 0.54
CA PHE A 179 9.87 4.05 0.97
C PHE A 179 11.12 4.05 0.08
N ILE A 180 12.28 3.88 0.71
CA ILE A 180 13.51 3.50 0.06
C ILE A 180 13.48 1.99 -0.10
N LEU A 181 13.64 1.49 -1.34
CA LEU A 181 13.42 0.08 -1.70
C LEU A 181 14.72 -0.70 -1.88
N GLU A 182 15.87 -0.10 -1.57
CA GLU A 182 17.19 -0.65 -1.88
C GLU A 182 17.44 -2.00 -1.19
N LYS A 183 16.96 -2.16 0.04
CA LYS A 183 17.05 -3.43 0.77
C LYS A 183 16.22 -4.52 0.08
N ALA A 184 14.97 -4.23 -0.27
CA ALA A 184 14.11 -5.20 -0.95
C ALA A 184 14.65 -5.57 -2.34
N LYS A 185 15.19 -4.61 -3.09
CA LYS A 185 15.84 -4.86 -4.38
C LYS A 185 17.04 -5.78 -4.23
N ARG A 186 17.95 -5.49 -3.30
CA ARG A 186 19.18 -6.24 -3.08
C ARG A 186 18.91 -7.65 -2.56
N ASP A 187 18.07 -7.77 -1.54
CA ASP A 187 17.90 -9.04 -0.80
C ASP A 187 16.85 -9.95 -1.45
N LEU A 188 15.82 -9.36 -2.06
CA LEU A 188 14.68 -10.10 -2.61
C LEU A 188 14.61 -10.11 -4.14
N GLY A 189 15.39 -9.26 -4.81
CA GLY A 189 15.22 -8.99 -6.25
C GLY A 189 13.88 -8.30 -6.53
N TYR A 190 13.36 -7.52 -5.58
CA TYR A 190 12.09 -6.81 -5.71
C TYR A 190 12.19 -5.74 -6.80
N ALA A 191 11.39 -5.88 -7.85
CA ALA A 191 11.35 -4.96 -8.98
C ALA A 191 9.90 -4.54 -9.25
N PRO A 192 9.36 -3.60 -8.46
CA PRO A 192 7.99 -3.16 -8.64
C PRO A 192 7.82 -2.39 -9.94
N ARG A 193 6.66 -2.52 -10.56
CA ARG A 193 6.26 -1.78 -11.76
C ARG A 193 6.09 -0.30 -11.45
N SER A 194 6.33 0.55 -12.45
CA SER A 194 5.89 1.94 -12.43
C SER A 194 4.36 2.03 -12.28
N PHE A 195 3.87 3.21 -11.91
CA PHE A 195 2.43 3.39 -11.71
C PHE A 195 1.64 3.12 -13.00
N GLU A 196 2.13 3.58 -14.16
CA GLU A 196 1.50 3.34 -15.46
C GLU A 196 1.51 1.86 -15.88
N GLU A 197 2.60 1.16 -15.65
CA GLU A 197 2.64 -0.30 -15.87
C GLU A 197 1.64 -1.03 -14.99
N GLY A 198 1.49 -0.59 -13.73
CA GLY A 198 0.48 -1.11 -12.82
C GLY A 198 -0.96 -0.80 -13.28
N LEU A 199 -1.20 0.41 -13.84
CA LEU A 199 -2.49 0.74 -14.45
C LEU A 199 -2.78 -0.12 -15.69
N ALA A 200 -1.76 -0.49 -16.47
CA ALA A 200 -1.94 -1.40 -17.60
C ALA A 200 -2.38 -2.79 -17.13
N VAL A 201 -1.77 -3.34 -16.08
CA VAL A 201 -2.21 -4.60 -15.46
C VAL A 201 -3.67 -4.49 -15.00
N LEU A 202 -4.02 -3.40 -14.32
CA LEU A 202 -5.39 -3.16 -13.84
C LEU A 202 -6.40 -3.11 -14.99
N ARG A 203 -6.08 -2.40 -16.08
CA ARG A 203 -6.92 -2.32 -17.28
C ARG A 203 -7.19 -3.70 -17.87
N ASP A 204 -6.16 -4.50 -18.02
CA ASP A 204 -6.27 -5.83 -18.63
C ASP A 204 -7.09 -6.79 -17.74
N GLN A 205 -6.96 -6.67 -16.42
CA GLN A 205 -7.80 -7.40 -15.47
C GLN A 205 -9.27 -6.96 -15.51
N LEU A 206 -9.53 -5.65 -15.65
CA LEU A 206 -10.91 -5.14 -15.80
C LEU A 206 -11.57 -5.66 -17.08
N ALA A 207 -10.84 -5.68 -18.20
CA ALA A 207 -11.32 -6.26 -19.45
C ALA A 207 -11.67 -7.75 -19.30
N ALA A 208 -10.78 -8.53 -18.69
CA ALA A 208 -11.02 -9.95 -18.46
C ALA A 208 -12.21 -10.25 -17.51
N LEU A 209 -12.58 -9.32 -16.63
CA LEU A 209 -13.77 -9.46 -15.78
C LEU A 209 -15.06 -9.14 -16.52
N SER A 210 -15.05 -8.17 -17.45
CA SER A 210 -16.22 -7.83 -18.28
C SER A 210 -16.58 -8.91 -19.28
N ASP A 211 -15.59 -9.71 -19.72
CA ASP A 211 -15.79 -10.81 -20.67
C ASP A 211 -16.29 -12.12 -20.04
N ARG A 212 -16.39 -12.16 -18.70
CA ARG A 212 -16.95 -13.34 -18.02
C ARG A 212 -18.48 -13.36 -18.17
N PRO A 213 -19.08 -14.47 -18.64
CA PRO A 213 -20.53 -14.60 -18.66
C PRO A 213 -21.06 -14.40 -17.24
N LYS A 214 -22.10 -13.55 -17.12
CA LYS A 214 -22.82 -13.37 -15.85
C LYS A 214 -23.45 -14.72 -15.51
N ALA A 215 -22.97 -15.34 -14.42
CA ALA A 215 -23.54 -16.57 -13.89
C ALA A 215 -24.94 -16.34 -13.31
#